data_cfb8110ff21cd03bfd92adee3298115c
#
_entry.id   cfb8110ff21cd03bfd92adee3298115c
#
_cell.length_a   1.000
_cell.length_b   1.000
_cell.length_c   1.000
_cell.angle_alpha   90.00
_cell.angle_beta   90.00
_cell.angle_gamma   90.00
#
_symmetry.space_group_name_H-M   'P 1'
#
loop_
_entity.id
_entity.type
_entity.pdbx_description
1 polymer ?
#
loop_
_entity_poly.entity_id
_entity_poly.type
_entity_poly.pdbx_seq_one_letter_code
_entity_poly.pdbx_strand_id
1 'polypeptide(L)'
;MQIGPYSIDPKVILAPMAGVTDKPFRLLCKRLGAGLAVSEMTISDPRFWGTRKSLHRMDHAGEPDPVSVQIAGTEPQQLAEAARYNVDHGAQLIDINMGCPAKKVCNAWAGSALMRDEELVARILRAVVQAVDVPVTLKIRTGWDCDHRNGPTIARIAQDCGIAALAVHGRTRDQHYTGTAEYATIAQIKAALQIPVIANGDIDSPQKAAQVLRATGVDAVMIGRAAQGRPWIFGEVAHYLATGELLPPPSLAFVRDTLLGHLEALHTFYGQPQGVRIARKHLGWYAKDHPQSADFRAVVNRAETPEAQLELTGAYFDALIAGVPPALSVAA
;
A
#
# COMPACT_ATOMS: atom_id res chain seq x y z
N MET A 1 -4.30 -2.63 17.54
CA MET A 1 -3.75 -3.93 17.17
C MET A 1 -2.27 -3.96 17.51
N GLN A 2 -1.73 -5.07 18.04
CA GLN A 2 -0.32 -5.14 18.42
C GLN A 2 0.48 -5.96 17.40
N ILE A 3 1.63 -5.46 16.96
CA ILE A 3 2.62 -6.19 16.14
C ILE A 3 3.97 -6.10 16.84
N GLY A 4 4.40 -7.17 17.51
CA GLY A 4 5.57 -7.12 18.39
C GLY A 4 5.42 -6.02 19.44
N PRO A 5 6.40 -5.11 19.61
CA PRO A 5 6.32 -4.02 20.59
C PRO A 5 5.44 -2.84 20.11
N TYR A 6 4.99 -2.83 18.85
CA TYR A 6 4.31 -1.68 18.26
C TYR A 6 2.79 -1.79 18.36
N SER A 7 2.16 -0.74 18.90
CA SER A 7 0.70 -0.57 18.85
C SER A 7 0.29 0.14 17.58
N ILE A 8 -0.50 -0.53 16.75
CA ILE A 8 -1.03 0.03 15.50
C ILE A 8 -2.44 0.56 15.74
N ASP A 9 -2.55 1.88 15.76
CA ASP A 9 -3.80 2.62 15.94
C ASP A 9 -3.77 3.90 15.10
N PRO A 10 -4.82 4.18 14.31
CA PRO A 10 -6.01 3.35 14.08
C PRO A 10 -5.72 2.04 13.33
N LYS A 11 -6.67 1.08 13.42
CA LYS A 11 -6.57 -0.26 12.84
C LYS A 11 -6.82 -0.28 11.32
N VAL A 12 -6.22 0.68 10.65
CA VAL A 12 -6.36 0.91 9.21
C VAL A 12 -4.96 1.13 8.60
N ILE A 13 -4.60 0.29 7.64
CA ILE A 13 -3.24 0.17 7.12
C ILE A 13 -3.20 0.50 5.63
N LEU A 14 -2.18 1.25 5.18
CA LEU A 14 -1.90 1.45 3.76
C LEU A 14 -1.18 0.23 3.20
N ALA A 15 -1.78 -0.37 2.15
CA ALA A 15 -1.22 -1.53 1.46
C ALA A 15 0.02 -1.17 0.62
N PRO A 16 1.02 -2.06 0.51
CA PRO A 16 2.11 -1.90 -0.43
C PRO A 16 1.61 -1.98 -1.88
N MET A 17 1.84 -0.94 -2.66
CA MET A 17 1.43 -0.85 -4.06
C MET A 17 2.62 -0.37 -4.90
N ALA A 18 3.15 -1.25 -5.75
CA ALA A 18 4.31 -0.93 -6.61
C ALA A 18 4.04 0.28 -7.51
N GLY A 19 4.91 1.27 -7.46
CA GLY A 19 4.80 2.54 -8.15
C GLY A 19 3.82 3.54 -7.51
N VAL A 20 3.27 3.27 -6.33
CA VAL A 20 2.26 4.12 -5.68
C VAL A 20 2.65 4.47 -4.24
N THR A 21 3.01 3.46 -3.43
CA THR A 21 3.32 3.68 -2.00
C THR A 21 4.77 4.06 -1.80
N ASP A 22 5.23 5.05 -2.57
CA ASP A 22 6.49 5.74 -2.35
C ASP A 22 6.45 6.57 -1.05
N LYS A 23 7.60 7.05 -0.61
CA LYS A 23 7.72 7.81 0.64
C LYS A 23 6.77 9.01 0.72
N PRO A 24 6.64 9.89 -0.32
CA PRO A 24 5.68 10.99 -0.30
C PRO A 24 4.23 10.53 -0.03
N PHE A 25 3.80 9.45 -0.67
CA PHE A 25 2.44 8.94 -0.48
C PHE A 25 2.25 8.28 0.89
N ARG A 26 3.24 7.54 1.41
CA ARG A 26 3.17 6.95 2.76
C ARG A 26 3.05 8.02 3.83
N LEU A 27 3.91 9.05 3.77
CA LEU A 27 3.86 10.20 4.69
C LEU A 27 2.51 10.90 4.65
N LEU A 28 1.96 11.12 3.45
CA LEU A 28 0.64 11.72 3.27
C LEU A 28 -0.46 10.87 3.90
N CYS A 29 -0.49 9.56 3.63
CA CYS A 29 -1.49 8.66 4.20
C CYS A 29 -1.38 8.54 5.73
N LYS A 30 -0.16 8.48 6.29
CA LYS A 30 0.08 8.49 7.74
C LYS A 30 -0.45 9.78 8.37
N ARG A 31 -0.15 10.94 7.80
CA ARG A 31 -0.68 12.23 8.26
C ARG A 31 -2.20 12.31 8.21
N LEU A 32 -2.82 11.62 7.26
CA LEU A 32 -4.27 11.59 7.06
C LEU A 32 -4.95 10.38 7.74
N GLY A 33 -4.28 9.71 8.69
CA GLY A 33 -4.90 8.76 9.59
C GLY A 33 -4.64 7.28 9.30
N ALA A 34 -3.66 6.92 8.46
CA ALA A 34 -3.21 5.53 8.38
C ALA A 34 -2.42 5.16 9.63
N GLY A 35 -2.82 4.11 10.36
CA GLY A 35 -2.11 3.62 11.54
C GLY A 35 -0.74 3.01 11.20
N LEU A 36 -0.64 2.40 10.03
CA LEU A 36 0.60 1.86 9.47
C LEU A 36 0.64 2.06 7.96
N ALA A 37 1.81 2.29 7.40
CA ALA A 37 2.05 2.28 5.95
C ALA A 37 3.16 1.28 5.62
N VAL A 38 2.90 0.36 4.68
CA VAL A 38 3.90 -0.61 4.21
C VAL A 38 4.54 -0.09 2.93
N SER A 39 5.87 -0.13 2.85
CA SER A 39 6.61 0.38 1.69
C SER A 39 6.34 -0.44 0.42
N GLU A 40 6.73 0.10 -0.74
CA GLU A 40 6.85 -0.70 -1.95
C GLU A 40 7.85 -1.84 -1.72
N MET A 41 7.61 -3.00 -2.36
CA MET A 41 8.54 -4.13 -2.25
C MET A 41 9.93 -3.80 -2.79
N THR A 42 10.96 -4.11 -2.00
CA THR A 42 12.36 -4.14 -2.40
C THR A 42 12.77 -5.54 -2.81
N ILE A 43 13.65 -5.67 -3.80
CA ILE A 43 14.13 -6.97 -4.28
C ILE A 43 15.23 -7.47 -3.34
N SER A 44 15.18 -8.76 -2.97
CA SER A 44 16.16 -9.37 -2.07
C SER A 44 17.56 -9.53 -2.66
N ASP A 45 17.71 -9.46 -3.99
CA ASP A 45 18.99 -9.60 -4.67
C ASP A 45 19.89 -8.35 -4.44
N PRO A 46 21.05 -8.50 -3.77
CA PRO A 46 21.95 -7.40 -3.42
C PRO A 46 22.45 -6.58 -4.63
N ARG A 47 22.52 -7.20 -5.82
CA ARG A 47 22.96 -6.53 -7.06
C ARG A 47 22.09 -5.33 -7.43
N PHE A 48 20.85 -5.26 -6.93
CA PHE A 48 19.90 -4.18 -7.21
C PHE A 48 19.79 -3.12 -6.12
N TRP A 49 20.40 -3.29 -4.93
CA TRP A 49 20.22 -2.36 -3.81
C TRP A 49 20.80 -0.97 -4.09
N GLY A 50 21.92 -0.86 -4.80
CA GLY A 50 22.51 0.41 -5.20
C GLY A 50 21.81 1.13 -6.36
N THR A 51 20.75 0.58 -6.93
CA THR A 51 20.04 1.26 -8.01
C THR A 51 19.24 2.45 -7.47
N ARG A 52 19.15 3.55 -8.24
CA ARG A 52 18.35 4.72 -7.86
C ARG A 52 16.92 4.36 -7.43
N LYS A 53 16.31 3.39 -8.10
CA LYS A 53 14.96 2.92 -7.77
C LYS A 53 14.91 2.23 -6.41
N SER A 54 15.88 1.41 -6.08
CA SER A 54 15.95 0.73 -4.78
C SER A 54 16.25 1.71 -3.66
N LEU A 55 17.16 2.65 -3.88
CA LEU A 55 17.48 3.71 -2.92
C LEU A 55 16.24 4.55 -2.58
N HIS A 56 15.43 4.95 -3.58
CA HIS A 56 14.17 5.65 -3.31
C HIS A 56 13.16 4.80 -2.52
N ARG A 57 13.14 3.46 -2.71
CA ARG A 57 12.23 2.58 -1.97
C ARG A 57 12.65 2.32 -0.54
N MET A 58 13.96 2.40 -0.29
CA MET A 58 14.57 2.22 1.01
C MET A 58 14.75 3.54 1.78
N ASP A 59 14.39 4.68 1.19
CA ASP A 59 14.39 5.95 1.90
C ASP A 59 13.17 6.05 2.82
N HIS A 60 13.43 5.99 4.11
CA HIS A 60 12.45 6.08 5.19
C HIS A 60 12.68 7.32 6.09
N ALA A 61 13.62 8.20 5.72
CA ALA A 61 13.95 9.36 6.52
C ALA A 61 12.70 10.23 6.79
N GLY A 62 12.41 10.49 8.07
CA GLY A 62 11.27 11.29 8.50
C GLY A 62 9.92 10.57 8.44
N GLU A 63 9.88 9.24 8.19
CA GLU A 63 8.64 8.49 8.36
C GLU A 63 8.32 8.31 9.86
N PRO A 64 7.06 8.50 10.29
CA PRO A 64 6.64 8.19 11.66
C PRO A 64 6.75 6.68 11.94
N ASP A 65 7.17 6.34 13.15
CA ASP A 65 7.23 4.96 13.63
C ASP A 65 5.84 4.28 13.65
N PRO A 66 5.82 2.93 13.48
CA PRO A 66 6.91 2.08 13.04
C PRO A 66 7.08 2.12 11.51
N VAL A 67 8.34 2.07 11.06
CA VAL A 67 8.71 1.96 9.64
C VAL A 67 8.59 0.51 9.19
N SER A 68 7.69 0.22 8.26
CA SER A 68 7.45 -1.12 7.71
C SER A 68 7.95 -1.24 6.28
N VAL A 69 8.94 -2.14 6.08
CA VAL A 69 9.58 -2.36 4.78
C VAL A 69 9.20 -3.70 4.20
N GLN A 70 8.66 -3.70 2.97
CA GLN A 70 8.33 -4.94 2.29
C GLN A 70 9.49 -5.43 1.42
N ILE A 71 9.86 -6.71 1.60
CA ILE A 71 10.87 -7.42 0.80
C ILE A 71 10.24 -8.51 -0.06
N ALA A 72 10.86 -8.78 -1.23
CA ALA A 72 10.40 -9.79 -2.17
C ALA A 72 11.59 -10.55 -2.79
N GLY A 73 11.47 -11.86 -2.87
CA GLY A 73 12.48 -12.76 -3.42
C GLY A 73 12.03 -14.21 -3.37
N THR A 74 12.94 -15.13 -3.66
CA THR A 74 12.69 -16.59 -3.69
C THR A 74 13.67 -17.38 -2.84
N GLU A 75 14.89 -16.86 -2.68
CA GLU A 75 15.95 -17.55 -1.97
C GLU A 75 15.92 -17.19 -0.48
N PRO A 76 15.79 -18.19 0.44
CA PRO A 76 15.68 -17.93 1.86
C PRO A 76 16.84 -17.09 2.42
N GLN A 77 18.07 -17.38 2.03
CA GLN A 77 19.24 -16.66 2.52
C GLN A 77 19.30 -15.21 2.00
N GLN A 78 18.96 -14.99 0.72
CA GLN A 78 18.89 -13.62 0.17
C GLN A 78 17.81 -12.79 0.84
N LEU A 79 16.65 -13.39 1.16
CA LEU A 79 15.59 -12.69 1.89
C LEU A 79 16.02 -12.37 3.33
N ALA A 80 16.74 -13.28 3.98
CA ALA A 80 17.31 -13.03 5.31
C ALA A 80 18.36 -11.91 5.30
N GLU A 81 19.21 -11.85 4.27
CA GLU A 81 20.18 -10.77 4.06
C GLU A 81 19.46 -9.43 3.78
N ALA A 82 18.42 -9.44 2.93
CA ALA A 82 17.62 -8.26 2.65
C ALA A 82 16.89 -7.75 3.90
N ALA A 83 16.41 -8.64 4.76
CA ALA A 83 15.81 -8.25 6.03
C ALA A 83 16.83 -7.53 6.93
N ARG A 84 18.01 -8.13 7.17
CA ARG A 84 19.09 -7.48 7.94
C ARG A 84 19.46 -6.13 7.36
N TYR A 85 19.71 -6.10 6.05
CA TYR A 85 20.05 -4.85 5.37
C TYR A 85 19.03 -3.73 5.59
N ASN A 86 17.73 -4.03 5.49
CA ASN A 86 16.69 -3.02 5.71
C ASN A 86 16.57 -2.62 7.19
N VAL A 87 16.79 -3.55 8.14
CA VAL A 87 16.83 -3.24 9.58
C VAL A 87 18.00 -2.30 9.89
N ASP A 88 19.19 -2.57 9.34
CA ASP A 88 20.37 -1.68 9.48
C ASP A 88 20.14 -0.29 8.90
N HIS A 89 19.17 -0.14 7.98
CA HIS A 89 18.74 1.12 7.39
C HIS A 89 17.44 1.70 8.00
N GLY A 90 17.05 1.23 9.19
CA GLY A 90 15.99 1.82 9.99
C GLY A 90 14.60 1.16 9.86
N ALA A 91 14.48 0.02 9.20
CA ALA A 91 13.22 -0.74 9.23
C ALA A 91 12.95 -1.28 10.63
N GLN A 92 11.74 -1.06 11.13
CA GLN A 92 11.26 -1.52 12.43
C GLN A 92 10.29 -2.70 12.32
N LEU A 93 9.77 -2.92 11.10
CA LEU A 93 8.97 -4.08 10.72
C LEU A 93 9.45 -4.54 9.34
N ILE A 94 9.65 -5.84 9.18
CA ILE A 94 9.90 -6.46 7.86
C ILE A 94 8.63 -7.16 7.40
N ASP A 95 8.13 -6.81 6.22
CA ASP A 95 6.98 -7.47 5.60
C ASP A 95 7.43 -8.32 4.41
N ILE A 96 7.03 -9.58 4.37
CA ILE A 96 7.39 -10.49 3.27
C ILE A 96 6.26 -10.52 2.24
N ASN A 97 6.60 -10.26 0.96
CA ASN A 97 5.62 -10.31 -0.14
C ASN A 97 5.46 -11.74 -0.68
N MET A 98 4.29 -12.33 -0.43
CA MET A 98 3.82 -13.56 -1.08
C MET A 98 2.44 -13.38 -1.72
N GLY A 99 2.10 -12.14 -2.13
CA GLY A 99 0.80 -11.80 -2.71
C GLY A 99 0.84 -11.11 -4.07
N CYS A 100 2.01 -10.67 -4.56
CA CYS A 100 2.11 -9.95 -5.84
C CYS A 100 1.78 -10.88 -7.03
N PRO A 101 0.74 -10.55 -7.86
CA PRO A 101 0.34 -11.40 -8.98
C PRO A 101 1.03 -11.02 -10.30
N ALA A 102 1.92 -10.03 -10.30
CA ALA A 102 2.55 -9.51 -11.51
C ALA A 102 3.37 -10.59 -12.23
N LYS A 103 3.17 -10.75 -13.55
CA LYS A 103 3.86 -11.77 -14.36
C LYS A 103 5.38 -11.76 -14.15
N LYS A 104 6.00 -10.56 -14.16
CA LYS A 104 7.45 -10.44 -13.95
C LYS A 104 7.91 -11.00 -12.61
N VAL A 105 7.11 -10.82 -11.55
CA VAL A 105 7.41 -11.33 -10.20
C VAL A 105 7.16 -12.83 -10.14
N CYS A 106 6.02 -13.31 -10.63
CA CYS A 106 5.66 -14.73 -10.63
C CYS A 106 6.58 -15.56 -11.54
N ASN A 107 7.03 -15.02 -12.68
CA ASN A 107 7.98 -15.71 -13.55
C ASN A 107 9.36 -15.89 -12.91
N ALA A 108 9.70 -15.05 -11.93
CA ALA A 108 10.87 -15.21 -11.07
C ALA A 108 10.57 -16.07 -9.82
N TRP A 109 9.47 -16.82 -9.80
CA TRP A 109 8.99 -17.63 -8.67
C TRP A 109 8.79 -16.86 -7.36
N ALA A 110 8.71 -15.52 -7.40
CA ALA A 110 8.49 -14.65 -6.25
C ALA A 110 7.01 -14.23 -6.11
N GLY A 111 6.70 -13.53 -5.02
CA GLY A 111 5.35 -13.05 -4.73
C GLY A 111 4.37 -14.21 -4.57
N SER A 112 3.21 -14.15 -5.22
CA SER A 112 2.17 -15.18 -5.06
C SER A 112 2.54 -16.55 -5.67
N ALA A 113 3.58 -16.66 -6.49
CA ALA A 113 4.05 -17.95 -6.98
C ALA A 113 4.62 -18.83 -5.87
N LEU A 114 5.18 -18.23 -4.82
CA LEU A 114 5.69 -18.94 -3.65
C LEU A 114 4.62 -19.76 -2.93
N MET A 115 3.35 -19.35 -2.98
CA MET A 115 2.26 -20.09 -2.34
C MET A 115 2.05 -21.50 -2.92
N ARG A 116 2.66 -21.83 -4.06
CA ARG A 116 2.61 -23.16 -4.66
C ARG A 116 3.57 -24.17 -4.03
N ASP A 117 4.50 -23.71 -3.19
CA ASP A 117 5.52 -24.53 -2.53
C ASP A 117 5.55 -24.19 -1.03
N GLU A 118 4.76 -24.93 -0.25
CA GLU A 118 4.59 -24.69 1.19
C GLU A 118 5.88 -24.96 1.98
N GLU A 119 6.73 -25.90 1.52
CA GLU A 119 8.03 -26.17 2.13
C GLU A 119 9.00 -25.01 1.91
N LEU A 120 9.04 -24.44 0.71
CA LEU A 120 9.84 -23.26 0.42
C LEU A 120 9.36 -22.05 1.22
N VAL A 121 8.04 -21.86 1.34
CA VAL A 121 7.45 -20.83 2.20
C VAL A 121 7.96 -20.98 3.63
N ALA A 122 7.88 -22.17 4.23
CA ALA A 122 8.36 -22.42 5.59
C ALA A 122 9.87 -22.12 5.74
N ARG A 123 10.70 -22.50 4.76
CA ARG A 123 12.14 -22.19 4.77
C ARG A 123 12.42 -20.70 4.71
N ILE A 124 11.71 -19.97 3.84
CA ILE A 124 11.84 -18.51 3.71
C ILE A 124 11.46 -17.84 5.04
N LEU A 125 10.28 -18.17 5.58
CA LEU A 125 9.78 -17.52 6.78
C LEU A 125 10.72 -17.74 7.98
N ARG A 126 11.19 -18.98 8.20
CA ARG A 126 12.15 -19.28 9.26
C ARG A 126 13.46 -18.53 9.07
N ALA A 127 14.01 -18.50 7.84
CA ALA A 127 15.27 -17.81 7.56
C ALA A 127 15.16 -16.30 7.84
N VAL A 128 14.05 -15.67 7.47
CA VAL A 128 13.86 -14.21 7.70
C VAL A 128 13.60 -13.92 9.18
N VAL A 129 12.72 -14.68 9.84
CA VAL A 129 12.43 -14.49 11.28
C VAL A 129 13.66 -14.68 12.15
N GLN A 130 14.51 -15.66 11.83
CA GLN A 130 15.77 -15.90 12.56
C GLN A 130 16.87 -14.87 12.26
N ALA A 131 16.73 -14.10 11.22
CA ALA A 131 17.76 -13.17 10.77
C ALA A 131 17.71 -11.80 11.43
N VAL A 132 16.57 -11.41 12.02
CA VAL A 132 16.32 -10.06 12.56
C VAL A 132 15.61 -10.12 13.91
N ASP A 133 15.83 -9.11 14.76
CA ASP A 133 15.18 -8.99 16.07
C ASP A 133 13.86 -8.17 15.98
N VAL A 134 13.57 -7.56 14.83
CA VAL A 134 12.32 -6.82 14.61
C VAL A 134 11.19 -7.78 14.20
N PRO A 135 9.91 -7.43 14.47
CA PRO A 135 8.79 -8.27 14.05
C PRO A 135 8.75 -8.43 12.52
N VAL A 136 8.52 -9.67 12.08
CA VAL A 136 8.33 -10.01 10.66
C VAL A 136 6.86 -10.26 10.40
N THR A 137 6.31 -9.61 9.38
CA THR A 137 4.94 -9.80 8.91
C THR A 137 4.92 -10.46 7.53
N LEU A 138 3.77 -10.98 7.15
CA LEU A 138 3.60 -11.66 5.86
C LEU A 138 2.37 -11.13 5.14
N LYS A 139 2.47 -10.89 3.83
CA LYS A 139 1.32 -10.55 2.99
C LYS A 139 1.08 -11.59 1.91
N ILE A 140 -0.11 -12.24 1.94
CA ILE A 140 -0.51 -13.30 1.02
C ILE A 140 -1.79 -12.97 0.24
N ARG A 141 -2.18 -13.88 -0.65
CA ARG A 141 -3.51 -14.05 -1.23
C ARG A 141 -4.20 -15.28 -0.67
N THR A 142 -5.45 -15.55 -1.08
CA THR A 142 -6.20 -16.74 -0.65
C THR A 142 -5.68 -18.03 -1.30
N GLY A 143 -4.92 -17.94 -2.38
CA GLY A 143 -4.31 -19.06 -3.08
C GLY A 143 -3.75 -18.67 -4.44
N TRP A 144 -3.24 -19.66 -5.18
CA TRP A 144 -2.76 -19.50 -6.54
C TRP A 144 -3.89 -19.28 -7.55
N ASP A 145 -4.92 -20.14 -7.49
CA ASP A 145 -6.13 -20.09 -8.28
C ASP A 145 -7.33 -20.61 -7.47
N CYS A 146 -8.51 -20.72 -8.10
CA CYS A 146 -9.72 -21.13 -7.44
C CYS A 146 -9.69 -22.57 -6.93
N ASP A 147 -8.91 -23.45 -7.57
CA ASP A 147 -8.78 -24.86 -7.20
C ASP A 147 -7.66 -25.08 -6.14
N HIS A 148 -6.73 -24.13 -6.04
CA HIS A 148 -5.58 -24.19 -5.13
C HIS A 148 -5.61 -23.01 -4.14
N ARG A 149 -6.60 -23.03 -3.24
CA ARG A 149 -6.79 -22.02 -2.18
C ARG A 149 -6.14 -22.46 -0.87
N ASN A 150 -4.83 -22.53 -0.84
CA ASN A 150 -4.07 -22.97 0.31
C ASN A 150 -3.68 -21.83 1.29
N GLY A 151 -4.32 -20.65 1.18
CA GLY A 151 -4.10 -19.55 2.12
C GLY A 151 -4.19 -19.96 3.59
N PRO A 152 -5.16 -20.78 4.04
CA PRO A 152 -5.23 -21.26 5.42
C PRO A 152 -4.03 -22.13 5.85
N THR A 153 -3.47 -22.95 4.96
CA THR A 153 -2.27 -23.75 5.23
C THR A 153 -1.05 -22.85 5.37
N ILE A 154 -0.85 -21.92 4.42
CA ILE A 154 0.26 -20.94 4.49
C ILE A 154 0.15 -20.08 5.76
N ALA A 155 -1.05 -19.74 6.18
CA ALA A 155 -1.29 -18.94 7.38
C ALA A 155 -0.84 -19.67 8.67
N ARG A 156 -1.10 -20.98 8.78
CA ARG A 156 -0.58 -21.80 9.90
C ARG A 156 0.94 -21.91 9.87
N ILE A 157 1.50 -22.21 8.70
CA ILE A 157 2.96 -22.23 8.51
C ILE A 157 3.58 -20.91 8.96
N ALA A 158 2.95 -19.77 8.60
CA ALA A 158 3.42 -18.46 8.99
C ALA A 158 3.45 -18.28 10.51
N GLN A 159 2.38 -18.62 11.21
CA GLN A 159 2.34 -18.58 12.67
C GLN A 159 3.39 -19.49 13.30
N ASP A 160 3.52 -20.73 12.82
CA ASP A 160 4.47 -21.71 13.34
C ASP A 160 5.94 -21.31 13.10
N CYS A 161 6.20 -20.48 12.09
CA CYS A 161 7.50 -19.90 11.79
C CYS A 161 7.79 -18.60 12.57
N GLY A 162 6.85 -18.08 13.38
CA GLY A 162 7.05 -16.89 14.19
C GLY A 162 6.70 -15.57 13.50
N ILE A 163 5.85 -15.58 12.47
CA ILE A 163 5.32 -14.36 11.85
C ILE A 163 4.45 -13.61 12.87
N ALA A 164 4.69 -12.31 13.01
CA ALA A 164 4.05 -11.45 14.00
C ALA A 164 2.66 -10.94 13.59
N ALA A 165 2.35 -10.85 12.28
CA ALA A 165 1.03 -10.52 11.76
C ALA A 165 0.89 -10.96 10.29
N LEU A 166 -0.33 -11.25 9.86
CA LEU A 166 -0.62 -11.74 8.51
C LEU A 166 -1.65 -10.85 7.81
N ALA A 167 -1.30 -10.29 6.64
CA ALA A 167 -2.24 -9.59 5.78
C ALA A 167 -2.70 -10.50 4.62
N VAL A 168 -4.01 -10.64 4.43
CA VAL A 168 -4.59 -11.52 3.43
C VAL A 168 -5.44 -10.74 2.44
N HIS A 169 -5.06 -10.77 1.16
CA HIS A 169 -5.90 -10.23 0.10
C HIS A 169 -6.94 -11.28 -0.32
N GLY A 170 -8.23 -10.92 -0.24
CA GLY A 170 -9.38 -11.78 -0.52
C GLY A 170 -9.57 -12.15 -1.99
N ARG A 171 -8.50 -12.39 -2.71
CA ARG A 171 -8.47 -12.91 -4.09
C ARG A 171 -7.35 -13.92 -4.26
N THR A 172 -7.54 -14.86 -5.16
CA THR A 172 -6.46 -15.72 -5.65
C THR A 172 -5.55 -14.96 -6.64
N ARG A 173 -4.40 -15.52 -6.98
CA ARG A 173 -3.43 -14.88 -7.89
C ARG A 173 -4.00 -14.68 -9.29
N ASP A 174 -4.69 -15.66 -9.85
CA ASP A 174 -5.25 -15.65 -11.21
C ASP A 174 -6.36 -14.61 -11.38
N GLN A 175 -7.11 -14.31 -10.33
CA GLN A 175 -8.12 -13.25 -10.33
C GLN A 175 -7.51 -11.85 -10.50
N HIS A 176 -6.22 -11.65 -10.23
CA HIS A 176 -5.59 -10.33 -10.22
C HIS A 176 -6.40 -9.30 -9.42
N TYR A 177 -7.21 -8.49 -10.11
CA TYR A 177 -8.11 -7.48 -9.53
C TYR A 177 -9.52 -7.56 -10.12
N THR A 178 -9.84 -8.64 -10.86
CA THR A 178 -11.17 -8.86 -11.42
C THR A 178 -12.12 -9.48 -10.41
N GLY A 179 -13.42 -9.36 -10.64
CA GLY A 179 -14.44 -9.83 -9.70
C GLY A 179 -14.40 -9.08 -8.37
N THR A 180 -14.92 -9.70 -7.32
CA THR A 180 -14.96 -9.16 -5.95
C THR A 180 -14.02 -9.92 -5.02
N ALA A 181 -13.43 -9.21 -4.05
CA ALA A 181 -12.68 -9.85 -2.98
C ALA A 181 -13.64 -10.63 -2.06
N GLU A 182 -13.29 -11.86 -1.74
CA GLU A 182 -14.04 -12.69 -0.80
C GLU A 182 -13.39 -12.62 0.60
N TYR A 183 -14.21 -12.76 1.62
CA TYR A 183 -13.75 -12.63 3.00
C TYR A 183 -13.92 -13.93 3.82
N ALA A 184 -14.56 -14.95 3.26
CA ALA A 184 -14.80 -16.23 3.94
C ALA A 184 -13.49 -16.95 4.30
N THR A 185 -12.53 -17.01 3.36
CA THR A 185 -11.18 -17.55 3.62
C THR A 185 -10.44 -16.73 4.68
N ILE A 186 -10.60 -15.40 4.66
CA ILE A 186 -9.97 -14.52 5.67
C ILE A 186 -10.55 -14.79 7.07
N ALA A 187 -11.86 -14.95 7.18
CA ALA A 187 -12.53 -15.31 8.44
C ALA A 187 -12.07 -16.69 8.95
N GLN A 188 -11.94 -17.67 8.05
CA GLN A 188 -11.41 -19.00 8.38
C GLN A 188 -9.98 -18.93 8.90
N ILE A 189 -9.12 -18.14 8.26
CA ILE A 189 -7.73 -17.90 8.70
C ILE A 189 -7.74 -17.26 10.09
N LYS A 190 -8.54 -16.19 10.29
CA LYS A 190 -8.62 -15.51 11.60
C LYS A 190 -9.08 -16.43 12.72
N ALA A 191 -10.05 -17.28 12.47
CA ALA A 191 -10.55 -18.24 13.46
C ALA A 191 -9.49 -19.30 13.86
N ALA A 192 -8.52 -19.58 12.98
CA ALA A 192 -7.49 -20.60 13.19
C ALA A 192 -6.19 -20.08 13.80
N LEU A 193 -5.97 -18.75 13.78
CA LEU A 193 -4.70 -18.14 14.19
C LEU A 193 -4.83 -17.33 15.48
N GLN A 194 -3.72 -17.29 16.24
CA GLN A 194 -3.59 -16.44 17.42
C GLN A 194 -2.92 -15.10 17.11
N ILE A 195 -2.15 -15.02 16.01
CA ILE A 195 -1.52 -13.78 15.59
C ILE A 195 -2.54 -12.82 14.94
N PRO A 196 -2.27 -11.51 14.91
CA PRO A 196 -3.11 -10.54 14.22
C PRO A 196 -3.28 -10.88 12.73
N VAL A 197 -4.52 -10.81 12.26
CA VAL A 197 -4.89 -10.99 10.85
C VAL A 197 -5.48 -9.68 10.31
N ILE A 198 -5.04 -9.27 9.14
CA ILE A 198 -5.40 -8.02 8.48
C ILE A 198 -6.12 -8.35 7.17
N ALA A 199 -7.37 -7.90 7.03
CA ALA A 199 -8.14 -8.10 5.80
C ALA A 199 -7.78 -7.05 4.74
N ASN A 200 -7.57 -7.51 3.51
CA ASN A 200 -7.30 -6.64 2.35
C ASN A 200 -8.16 -7.05 1.15
N GLY A 201 -8.54 -6.08 0.33
CA GLY A 201 -9.31 -6.27 -0.91
C GLY A 201 -10.67 -5.56 -0.87
N ASP A 202 -10.91 -4.70 -1.87
CA ASP A 202 -12.17 -3.96 -2.11
C ASP A 202 -12.77 -3.25 -0.87
N ILE A 203 -11.90 -2.75 -0.01
CA ILE A 203 -12.28 -1.91 1.13
C ILE A 203 -12.12 -0.46 0.67
N ASP A 204 -13.23 0.17 0.30
CA ASP A 204 -13.31 1.46 -0.37
C ASP A 204 -14.16 2.50 0.37
N SER A 205 -14.72 2.13 1.52
CA SER A 205 -15.55 3.01 2.33
C SER A 205 -15.45 2.67 3.82
N PRO A 206 -15.76 3.61 4.72
CA PRO A 206 -15.82 3.38 6.16
C PRO A 206 -16.79 2.26 6.55
N GLN A 207 -17.97 2.23 5.91
CA GLN A 207 -18.97 1.20 6.17
C GLN A 207 -18.48 -0.18 5.73
N LYS A 208 -17.79 -0.27 4.59
CA LYS A 208 -17.19 -1.52 4.11
C LYS A 208 -16.10 -2.01 5.05
N ALA A 209 -15.25 -1.14 5.55
CA ALA A 209 -14.24 -1.47 6.55
C ALA A 209 -14.88 -2.08 7.83
N ALA A 210 -15.89 -1.42 8.38
CA ALA A 210 -16.62 -1.92 9.54
C ALA A 210 -17.35 -3.24 9.26
N GLN A 211 -17.96 -3.38 8.07
CA GLN A 211 -18.60 -4.63 7.65
C GLN A 211 -17.59 -5.79 7.63
N VAL A 212 -16.41 -5.57 7.03
CA VAL A 212 -15.36 -6.58 6.93
C VAL A 212 -14.85 -6.99 8.32
N LEU A 213 -14.56 -6.02 9.20
CA LEU A 213 -14.13 -6.30 10.57
C LEU A 213 -15.16 -7.17 11.32
N ARG A 214 -16.44 -6.81 11.24
CA ARG A 214 -17.52 -7.58 11.90
C ARG A 214 -17.71 -8.97 11.32
N ALA A 215 -17.65 -9.09 9.99
CA ALA A 215 -17.94 -10.36 9.31
C ALA A 215 -16.79 -11.37 9.44
N THR A 216 -15.56 -10.90 9.60
CA THR A 216 -14.37 -11.77 9.61
C THR A 216 -13.73 -11.92 10.98
N GLY A 217 -13.99 -10.99 11.90
CA GLY A 217 -13.33 -10.94 13.20
C GLY A 217 -11.84 -10.54 13.14
N VAL A 218 -11.33 -10.08 12.01
CA VAL A 218 -9.92 -9.67 11.85
C VAL A 218 -9.58 -8.46 12.72
N ASP A 219 -8.29 -8.27 12.99
CA ASP A 219 -7.79 -7.27 13.92
C ASP A 219 -7.64 -5.88 13.28
N ALA A 220 -7.49 -5.81 11.96
CA ALA A 220 -7.36 -4.57 11.19
C ALA A 220 -7.76 -4.75 9.72
N VAL A 221 -7.90 -3.64 9.02
CA VAL A 221 -8.12 -3.60 7.57
C VAL A 221 -6.96 -2.94 6.86
N MET A 222 -6.68 -3.39 5.61
CA MET A 222 -5.64 -2.82 4.77
C MET A 222 -6.25 -2.30 3.47
N ILE A 223 -6.01 -1.03 3.16
CA ILE A 223 -6.56 -0.32 2.01
C ILE A 223 -5.48 -0.09 0.97
N GLY A 224 -5.77 -0.43 -0.28
CA GLY A 224 -4.90 -0.19 -1.43
C GLY A 224 -5.48 0.87 -2.37
N ARG A 225 -6.06 0.42 -3.48
CA ARG A 225 -6.52 1.26 -4.60
C ARG A 225 -7.48 2.38 -4.20
N ALA A 226 -8.29 2.18 -3.18
CA ALA A 226 -9.23 3.20 -2.70
C ALA A 226 -8.56 4.44 -2.09
N ALA A 227 -7.27 4.35 -1.73
CA ALA A 227 -6.48 5.50 -1.27
C ALA A 227 -5.94 6.36 -2.43
N GLN A 228 -5.97 5.86 -3.68
CA GLN A 228 -5.50 6.58 -4.85
C GLN A 228 -6.45 7.73 -5.18
N GLY A 229 -5.96 8.97 -5.06
CA GLY A 229 -6.76 10.18 -5.20
C GLY A 229 -7.66 10.50 -3.99
N ARG A 230 -7.62 9.64 -2.96
CA ARG A 230 -8.41 9.79 -1.73
C ARG A 230 -7.60 9.36 -0.49
N PRO A 231 -6.42 9.94 -0.23
CA PRO A 231 -5.58 9.50 0.89
C PRO A 231 -6.22 9.77 2.27
N TRP A 232 -7.23 10.61 2.37
CA TRP A 232 -8.02 10.87 3.58
C TRP A 232 -8.99 9.74 3.94
N ILE A 233 -9.14 8.71 3.10
CA ILE A 233 -9.95 7.52 3.41
C ILE A 233 -9.55 6.86 4.74
N PHE A 234 -8.28 6.96 5.12
CA PHE A 234 -7.80 6.41 6.39
C PHE A 234 -8.42 7.12 7.58
N GLY A 235 -8.47 8.46 7.57
CA GLY A 235 -9.13 9.26 8.59
C GLY A 235 -10.65 9.03 8.62
N GLU A 236 -11.28 8.94 7.45
CA GLU A 236 -12.71 8.62 7.35
C GLU A 236 -13.05 7.26 7.97
N VAL A 237 -12.24 6.23 7.67
CA VAL A 237 -12.42 4.89 8.24
C VAL A 237 -12.12 4.90 9.74
N ALA A 238 -11.04 5.53 10.18
CA ALA A 238 -10.68 5.62 11.59
C ALA A 238 -11.78 6.29 12.40
N HIS A 239 -12.31 7.43 11.92
CA HIS A 239 -13.42 8.14 12.57
C HIS A 239 -14.67 7.26 12.67
N TYR A 240 -15.08 6.65 11.57
CA TYR A 240 -16.27 5.78 11.55
C TYR A 240 -16.14 4.58 12.49
N LEU A 241 -14.97 3.95 12.54
CA LEU A 241 -14.74 2.83 13.45
C LEU A 241 -14.77 3.23 14.92
N ALA A 242 -14.40 4.48 15.24
CA ALA A 242 -14.42 5.01 16.60
C ALA A 242 -15.81 5.50 17.03
N THR A 243 -16.58 6.11 16.13
CA THR A 243 -17.82 6.83 16.46
C THR A 243 -19.09 6.20 15.91
N GLY A 244 -18.99 5.43 14.81
CA GLY A 244 -20.14 4.97 14.03
C GLY A 244 -20.70 6.02 13.07
N GLU A 245 -20.13 7.23 13.04
CA GLU A 245 -20.59 8.36 12.24
C GLU A 245 -19.69 8.61 11.03
N LEU A 246 -20.28 9.04 9.91
CA LEU A 246 -19.54 9.42 8.73
C LEU A 246 -19.04 10.86 8.83
N LEU A 247 -17.80 11.09 8.44
CA LEU A 247 -17.33 12.45 8.20
C LEU A 247 -18.05 13.06 6.97
N PRO A 248 -18.28 14.37 6.95
CA PRO A 248 -18.73 15.03 5.73
C PRO A 248 -17.71 14.86 4.60
N PRO A 249 -18.15 14.89 3.33
CA PRO A 249 -17.22 14.88 2.21
C PRO A 249 -16.19 16.02 2.32
N PRO A 250 -14.94 15.78 1.95
CA PRO A 250 -13.92 16.82 2.00
C PRO A 250 -14.28 17.98 1.08
N SER A 251 -13.99 19.21 1.50
CA SER A 251 -14.16 20.38 0.64
C SER A 251 -13.19 20.33 -0.55
N LEU A 252 -13.57 20.94 -1.68
CA LEU A 252 -12.70 21.07 -2.84
C LEU A 252 -11.38 21.79 -2.51
N ALA A 253 -11.40 22.74 -1.57
CA ALA A 253 -10.19 23.40 -1.08
C ALA A 253 -9.27 22.42 -0.37
N PHE A 254 -9.79 21.56 0.51
CA PHE A 254 -8.99 20.51 1.16
C PHE A 254 -8.40 19.53 0.13
N VAL A 255 -9.17 19.12 -0.88
CA VAL A 255 -8.70 18.22 -1.95
C VAL A 255 -7.57 18.88 -2.74
N ARG A 256 -7.76 20.16 -3.15
CA ARG A 256 -6.75 20.98 -3.84
C ARG A 256 -5.44 21.04 -3.04
N ASP A 257 -5.53 21.47 -1.79
CA ASP A 257 -4.35 21.71 -0.95
C ASP A 257 -3.62 20.40 -0.64
N THR A 258 -4.36 19.30 -0.43
CA THR A 258 -3.79 17.96 -0.26
C THR A 258 -3.06 17.51 -1.53
N LEU A 259 -3.64 17.71 -2.71
CA LEU A 259 -3.01 17.36 -3.98
C LEU A 259 -1.77 18.21 -4.25
N LEU A 260 -1.85 19.53 -4.10
CA LEU A 260 -0.70 20.42 -4.33
C LEU A 260 0.48 20.04 -3.43
N GLY A 261 0.25 19.86 -2.14
CA GLY A 261 1.32 19.40 -1.22
C GLY A 261 1.86 18.00 -1.55
N HIS A 262 1.03 17.11 -2.10
CA HIS A 262 1.49 15.80 -2.58
C HIS A 262 2.38 15.94 -3.82
N LEU A 263 2.01 16.82 -4.77
CA LEU A 263 2.83 17.10 -5.97
C LEU A 263 4.18 17.69 -5.59
N GLU A 264 4.22 18.68 -4.71
CA GLU A 264 5.45 19.28 -4.20
C GLU A 264 6.37 18.23 -3.57
N ALA A 265 5.81 17.35 -2.74
CA ALA A 265 6.56 16.26 -2.13
C ALA A 265 7.11 15.27 -3.18
N LEU A 266 6.35 14.94 -4.23
CA LEU A 266 6.81 14.09 -5.33
C LEU A 266 7.92 14.76 -6.15
N HIS A 267 7.76 16.06 -6.46
CA HIS A 267 8.75 16.83 -7.22
C HIS A 267 10.08 16.92 -6.44
N THR A 268 9.99 17.17 -5.15
CA THR A 268 11.17 17.24 -4.25
C THR A 268 11.87 15.89 -4.15
N PHE A 269 11.09 14.82 -3.96
CA PHE A 269 11.63 13.47 -3.72
C PHE A 269 12.31 12.88 -4.96
N TYR A 270 11.66 12.99 -6.12
CA TYR A 270 12.17 12.38 -7.36
C TYR A 270 13.01 13.31 -8.21
N GLY A 271 12.90 14.62 -8.02
CA GLY A 271 13.52 15.64 -8.88
C GLY A 271 12.84 15.72 -10.25
N GLN A 272 13.21 16.72 -11.02
CA GLN A 272 12.79 16.91 -12.41
C GLN A 272 13.71 16.10 -13.33
N PRO A 273 13.21 15.43 -14.41
CA PRO A 273 11.79 15.37 -14.86
C PRO A 273 11.00 14.20 -14.26
N GLN A 274 11.58 13.38 -13.39
CA GLN A 274 10.95 12.14 -12.93
C GLN A 274 9.74 12.40 -12.03
N GLY A 275 9.83 13.38 -11.12
CA GLY A 275 8.73 13.78 -10.26
C GLY A 275 7.50 14.18 -11.04
N VAL A 276 7.70 15.02 -12.07
CA VAL A 276 6.62 15.45 -12.99
C VAL A 276 5.93 14.25 -13.66
N ARG A 277 6.70 13.25 -14.13
CA ARG A 277 6.14 12.05 -14.76
C ARG A 277 5.38 11.16 -13.78
N ILE A 278 5.90 11.00 -12.57
CA ILE A 278 5.26 10.19 -11.53
C ILE A 278 3.97 10.85 -11.04
N ALA A 279 3.95 12.16 -10.94
CA ALA A 279 2.78 12.94 -10.52
C ALA A 279 1.55 12.75 -11.41
N ARG A 280 1.73 12.52 -12.73
CA ARG A 280 0.63 12.40 -13.72
C ARG A 280 -0.45 11.39 -13.32
N LYS A 281 -0.08 10.24 -12.77
CA LYS A 281 -1.07 9.24 -12.32
C LYS A 281 -1.89 9.73 -11.12
N HIS A 282 -1.24 10.44 -10.18
CA HIS A 282 -1.92 11.00 -9.01
C HIS A 282 -2.89 12.11 -9.43
N LEU A 283 -2.47 13.03 -10.30
CA LEU A 283 -3.35 14.04 -10.91
C LEU A 283 -4.60 13.41 -11.51
N GLY A 284 -4.41 12.31 -12.28
CA GLY A 284 -5.53 11.58 -12.87
C GLY A 284 -6.48 10.96 -11.83
N TRP A 285 -5.96 10.46 -10.71
CA TRP A 285 -6.79 9.88 -9.66
C TRP A 285 -7.56 10.92 -8.84
N TYR A 286 -6.94 12.03 -8.48
CA TYR A 286 -7.61 13.10 -7.74
C TYR A 286 -8.68 13.82 -8.56
N ALA A 287 -8.45 13.99 -9.87
CA ALA A 287 -9.40 14.68 -10.73
C ALA A 287 -10.55 13.81 -11.25
N LYS A 288 -10.47 12.50 -11.08
CA LYS A 288 -11.29 11.49 -11.80
C LYS A 288 -12.80 11.76 -11.74
N ASP A 289 -13.31 12.19 -10.59
CA ASP A 289 -14.75 12.35 -10.34
C ASP A 289 -15.22 13.84 -10.42
N HIS A 290 -14.34 14.74 -10.90
CA HIS A 290 -14.64 16.17 -11.03
C HIS A 290 -14.97 16.55 -12.48
N PRO A 291 -15.75 17.64 -12.69
CA PRO A 291 -16.07 18.15 -14.01
C PRO A 291 -14.84 18.41 -14.87
N GLN A 292 -14.93 18.14 -16.17
CA GLN A 292 -13.84 18.35 -17.16
C GLN A 292 -12.52 17.64 -16.80
N SER A 293 -12.56 16.56 -16.03
CA SER A 293 -11.35 15.83 -15.61
C SER A 293 -10.53 15.26 -16.77
N ALA A 294 -11.18 14.91 -17.89
CA ALA A 294 -10.50 14.42 -19.08
C ALA A 294 -9.66 15.52 -19.75
N ASP A 295 -10.24 16.72 -19.89
CA ASP A 295 -9.57 17.88 -20.47
C ASP A 295 -8.43 18.37 -19.56
N PHE A 296 -8.68 18.46 -18.25
CA PHE A 296 -7.62 18.75 -17.28
C PHE A 296 -6.44 17.79 -17.41
N ARG A 297 -6.70 16.47 -17.47
CA ARG A 297 -5.62 15.47 -17.63
C ARG A 297 -4.88 15.64 -18.96
N ALA A 298 -5.58 15.96 -20.04
CA ALA A 298 -4.96 16.18 -21.35
C ALA A 298 -3.98 17.36 -21.31
N VAL A 299 -4.33 18.42 -20.60
CA VAL A 299 -3.50 19.62 -20.44
C VAL A 299 -2.35 19.38 -19.45
N VAL A 300 -2.64 18.98 -18.22
CA VAL A 300 -1.64 18.86 -17.16
C VAL A 300 -0.59 17.77 -17.43
N ASN A 301 -0.93 16.74 -18.21
CA ASN A 301 0.03 15.71 -18.61
C ASN A 301 1.07 16.20 -19.63
N ARG A 302 0.87 17.35 -20.26
CA ARG A 302 1.86 18.00 -21.14
C ARG A 302 2.83 18.90 -20.37
N ALA A 303 2.50 19.27 -19.13
CA ALA A 303 3.42 20.02 -18.30
C ALA A 303 4.76 19.28 -18.15
N GLU A 304 5.86 20.01 -18.34
CA GLU A 304 7.22 19.48 -18.27
C GLU A 304 7.96 19.94 -17.00
N THR A 305 7.42 20.93 -16.30
CA THR A 305 8.01 21.45 -15.06
C THR A 305 7.09 21.29 -13.86
N PRO A 306 7.65 21.22 -12.65
CA PRO A 306 6.88 21.22 -11.40
C PRO A 306 5.94 22.43 -11.30
N GLU A 307 6.45 23.63 -11.63
CA GLU A 307 5.72 24.90 -11.52
C GLU A 307 4.46 24.87 -12.41
N ALA A 308 4.61 24.45 -13.66
CA ALA A 308 3.49 24.35 -14.60
C ALA A 308 2.44 23.32 -14.12
N GLN A 309 2.88 22.18 -13.53
CA GLN A 309 1.92 21.21 -12.97
C GLN A 309 1.17 21.77 -11.77
N LEU A 310 1.84 22.50 -10.88
CA LEU A 310 1.23 23.10 -9.70
C LEU A 310 0.24 24.20 -10.12
N GLU A 311 0.65 25.10 -11.03
CA GLU A 311 -0.19 26.19 -11.52
C GLU A 311 -1.46 25.68 -12.20
N LEU A 312 -1.34 24.76 -13.16
CA LEU A 312 -2.47 24.16 -13.86
C LEU A 312 -3.42 23.43 -12.90
N THR A 313 -2.85 22.75 -11.89
CA THR A 313 -3.63 22.02 -10.89
C THR A 313 -4.38 22.99 -9.98
N GLY A 314 -3.70 24.03 -9.48
CA GLY A 314 -4.31 25.07 -8.67
C GLY A 314 -5.46 25.77 -9.40
N ALA A 315 -5.21 26.25 -10.62
CA ALA A 315 -6.22 26.91 -11.45
C ALA A 315 -7.45 26.03 -11.73
N TYR A 316 -7.24 24.74 -11.99
CA TYR A 316 -8.34 23.78 -12.19
C TYR A 316 -9.25 23.68 -10.96
N PHE A 317 -8.67 23.45 -9.79
CA PHE A 317 -9.45 23.30 -8.55
C PHE A 317 -10.03 24.63 -8.07
N ASP A 318 -9.35 25.78 -8.30
CA ASP A 318 -9.87 27.10 -7.96
C ASP A 318 -11.13 27.42 -8.77
N ALA A 319 -11.16 27.07 -10.05
CA ALA A 319 -12.34 27.19 -10.88
C ALA A 319 -13.50 26.33 -10.37
N LEU A 320 -13.23 25.08 -9.97
CA LEU A 320 -14.25 24.21 -9.36
C LEU A 320 -14.79 24.78 -8.04
N ILE A 321 -13.92 25.35 -7.19
CA ILE A 321 -14.31 26.00 -5.93
C ILE A 321 -15.19 27.22 -6.20
N ALA A 322 -14.85 28.01 -7.22
CA ALA A 322 -15.64 29.19 -7.63
C ALA A 322 -16.93 28.82 -8.37
N GLY A 323 -17.17 27.55 -8.70
CA GLY A 323 -18.34 27.10 -9.46
C GLY A 323 -18.33 27.56 -10.92
N VAL A 324 -17.16 27.86 -11.49
CA VAL A 324 -16.98 28.26 -12.88
C VAL A 324 -16.29 27.20 -13.71
N PRO A 325 -16.50 27.11 -15.02
CA PRO A 325 -15.78 26.18 -15.87
C PRO A 325 -14.27 26.45 -15.82
N PRO A 326 -13.41 25.41 -15.61
CA PRO A 326 -11.97 25.56 -15.66
C PRO A 326 -11.48 26.06 -17.03
N ALA A 327 -10.69 27.13 -17.04
CA ALA A 327 -10.02 27.61 -18.25
C ALA A 327 -8.78 26.74 -18.52
N LEU A 328 -8.91 25.69 -19.32
CA LEU A 328 -7.88 24.72 -19.62
C LEU A 328 -7.14 25.09 -20.90
N SER A 329 -6.21 26.05 -20.84
CA SER A 329 -5.28 26.34 -21.92
C SER A 329 -3.85 26.11 -21.45
N VAL A 330 -3.05 25.39 -22.25
CA VAL A 330 -1.59 25.43 -22.09
C VAL A 330 -1.17 26.81 -22.51
N ALA A 331 -0.58 27.62 -21.62
CA ALA A 331 0.13 28.81 -22.05
C ALA A 331 1.19 28.39 -23.08
N ALA A 332 1.14 29.01 -24.26
CA ALA A 332 1.99 28.66 -25.40
C ALA A 332 3.48 28.93 -25.10
#